data_d4f8f77c94a3a299129bb59c4ac1a022
#
_entry.id   d4f8f77c94a3a299129bb59c4ac1a022
#
_cell.length_a   1.000
_cell.length_b   1.000
_cell.length_c   1.000
_cell.angle_alpha   90.00
_cell.angle_beta   90.00
_cell.angle_gamma   90.00
#
_symmetry.space_group_name_H-M   'P 1'
#
loop_
_entity.id
_entity.type
_entity.pdbx_description
1 polymer ?
#
loop_
_entity_poly.entity_id
_entity_poly.type
_entity_poly.pdbx_seq_one_letter_code
_entity_poly.pdbx_strand_id
1 'polypeptide(L)'
;MKILFICHELSGGGAERACVDLANGLSESGHEVAILADLLAPISYGLNQQVKLYPLHRRKNLLWDRILNFWVILNVIRKWKPNAIVSFMMLFASLAKLASKLTVNCPVIGSDHNSFERPKGCKMSLRLKVDKFLTPFWLDGLTVLTQADKNYLKGRFKNVVVMYNPLTFEPLKNLPAKERTILAVGRLDAWHYKGFDLLLNAWNKVGRNYSDWKLKIVGHGKPETVSYLRSLVDGIENVEILPFTKNIQEEYQNSAVFVLSSRYEGFGLVLAEAMSQGCACIACNYGGRQSEIVTDGVNGLLCNVDDEEMLTSKLELILKEAALRTQLQHNALRALDKFSRKVVVDRWIELLTKIVEK
;
A
#
# COMPACT_ATOMS: atom_id res chain seq x y z
N MET A 1 14.47 -18.81 11.07
CA MET A 1 14.44 -19.17 9.63
C MET A 1 15.22 -18.15 8.82
N LYS A 2 15.73 -18.57 7.64
CA LYS A 2 16.28 -17.66 6.62
C LYS A 2 15.21 -17.34 5.59
N ILE A 3 14.83 -16.08 5.46
CA ILE A 3 13.72 -15.63 4.61
C ILE A 3 14.25 -14.66 3.56
N LEU A 4 14.11 -15.01 2.28
CA LEU A 4 14.54 -14.17 1.17
C LEU A 4 13.35 -13.41 0.58
N PHE A 5 13.39 -12.11 0.64
CA PHE A 5 12.43 -11.23 -0.05
C PHE A 5 12.98 -10.83 -1.42
N ILE A 6 12.09 -10.77 -2.39
CA ILE A 6 12.40 -10.24 -3.72
C ILE A 6 11.42 -9.11 -3.99
N CYS A 7 11.93 -7.88 -4.12
CA CYS A 7 11.16 -6.68 -4.41
C CYS A 7 11.75 -5.98 -5.64
N HIS A 8 10.98 -5.15 -6.33
CA HIS A 8 11.50 -4.43 -7.50
C HIS A 8 12.54 -3.40 -7.09
N GLU A 9 12.19 -2.53 -6.18
CA GLU A 9 13.02 -1.47 -5.61
C GLU A 9 12.57 -1.20 -4.16
N LEU A 10 13.25 -0.33 -3.44
CA LEU A 10 12.90 0.04 -2.07
C LEU A 10 12.65 1.57 -1.95
N SER A 11 12.25 2.19 -3.06
CA SER A 11 11.98 3.62 -3.17
C SER A 11 10.49 3.90 -3.38
N GLY A 12 9.88 4.62 -2.46
CA GLY A 12 8.66 5.39 -2.68
C GLY A 12 7.37 4.67 -3.09
N GLY A 13 6.93 3.61 -2.44
CA GLY A 13 5.63 2.99 -2.70
C GLY A 13 5.10 2.21 -1.50
N GLY A 14 3.80 1.89 -1.47
CA GLY A 14 3.20 1.16 -0.36
C GLY A 14 3.63 -0.31 -0.28
N ALA A 15 3.91 -0.95 -1.41
CA ALA A 15 4.41 -2.32 -1.45
C ALA A 15 5.86 -2.40 -0.98
N GLU A 16 6.69 -1.45 -1.41
CA GLU A 16 8.09 -1.29 -1.03
C GLU A 16 8.20 -1.00 0.47
N ARG A 17 7.34 -0.14 0.99
CA ARG A 17 7.24 0.14 2.42
C ARG A 17 6.86 -1.10 3.21
N ALA A 18 5.82 -1.81 2.79
CA ALA A 18 5.39 -3.05 3.43
C ALA A 18 6.49 -4.13 3.43
N CYS A 19 7.30 -4.20 2.35
CA CYS A 19 8.45 -5.09 2.27
C CYS A 19 9.50 -4.76 3.35
N VAL A 20 9.85 -3.46 3.50
CA VAL A 20 10.83 -3.02 4.50
C VAL A 20 10.30 -3.22 5.92
N ASP A 21 9.05 -2.82 6.20
CA ASP A 21 8.44 -2.94 7.52
C ASP A 21 8.32 -4.42 7.96
N LEU A 22 7.96 -5.31 7.03
CA LEU A 22 7.91 -6.75 7.29
C LEU A 22 9.30 -7.35 7.48
N ALA A 23 10.30 -6.95 6.67
CA ALA A 23 11.67 -7.40 6.81
C ALA A 23 12.26 -7.03 8.17
N ASN A 24 12.01 -5.78 8.60
CA ASN A 24 12.42 -5.29 9.90
C ASN A 24 11.76 -6.10 11.03
N GLY A 25 10.44 -6.29 10.97
CA GLY A 25 9.70 -7.02 12.00
C GLY A 25 10.12 -8.48 12.12
N LEU A 26 10.36 -9.17 11.00
CA LEU A 26 10.87 -10.53 11.00
C LEU A 26 12.31 -10.62 11.55
N SER A 27 13.16 -9.64 11.20
CA SER A 27 14.52 -9.55 11.73
C SER A 27 14.54 -9.33 13.25
N GLU A 28 13.69 -8.42 13.74
CA GLU A 28 13.48 -8.16 15.18
C GLU A 28 12.92 -9.37 15.92
N SER A 29 12.18 -10.24 15.23
CA SER A 29 11.66 -11.52 15.76
C SER A 29 12.69 -12.67 15.69
N GLY A 30 13.97 -12.37 15.41
CA GLY A 30 15.07 -13.34 15.42
C GLY A 30 15.21 -14.17 14.14
N HIS A 31 14.60 -13.76 13.03
CA HIS A 31 14.81 -14.41 11.73
C HIS A 31 15.94 -13.74 10.94
N GLU A 32 16.70 -14.53 10.17
CA GLU A 32 17.64 -13.99 9.20
C GLU A 32 16.86 -13.57 7.95
N VAL A 33 16.89 -12.27 7.63
CA VAL A 33 16.18 -11.72 6.46
C VAL A 33 17.16 -11.17 5.46
N ALA A 34 16.91 -11.43 4.19
CA ALA A 34 17.61 -10.81 3.07
C ALA A 34 16.61 -10.25 2.06
N ILE A 35 16.96 -9.14 1.42
CA ILE A 35 16.16 -8.54 0.34
C ILE A 35 17.01 -8.48 -0.93
N LEU A 36 16.46 -9.01 -2.02
CA LEU A 36 16.91 -8.78 -3.39
C LEU A 36 16.09 -7.65 -4.00
N ALA A 37 16.72 -6.53 -4.33
CA ALA A 37 16.04 -5.37 -4.93
C ALA A 37 16.98 -4.59 -5.88
N ASP A 38 16.42 -3.75 -6.75
CA ASP A 38 17.17 -2.73 -7.46
C ASP A 38 17.60 -1.66 -6.44
N LEU A 39 18.90 -1.53 -6.25
CA LEU A 39 19.52 -0.60 -5.30
C LEU A 39 20.09 0.67 -5.96
N LEU A 40 19.76 0.93 -7.25
CA LEU A 40 20.17 2.16 -7.93
C LEU A 40 19.42 3.38 -7.39
N ALA A 41 18.17 3.23 -6.99
CA ALA A 41 17.42 4.24 -6.29
C ALA A 41 17.71 4.16 -4.77
N PRO A 42 17.72 5.31 -4.06
CA PRO A 42 17.92 5.31 -2.62
C PRO A 42 16.79 4.61 -1.89
N ILE A 43 17.10 3.90 -0.83
CA ILE A 43 16.10 3.31 0.06
C ILE A 43 15.38 4.44 0.79
N SER A 44 14.06 4.52 0.61
CA SER A 44 13.26 5.61 1.17
C SER A 44 12.82 5.37 2.63
N TYR A 45 12.98 4.15 3.13
CA TYR A 45 12.48 3.72 4.43
C TYR A 45 13.61 3.19 5.32
N GLY A 46 13.49 3.38 6.63
CA GLY A 46 14.49 2.88 7.59
C GLY A 46 14.59 1.35 7.57
N LEU A 47 15.70 0.81 7.14
CA LEU A 47 15.96 -0.62 7.11
C LEU A 47 16.88 -1.03 8.26
N ASN A 48 16.51 -2.11 8.97
CA ASN A 48 17.32 -2.69 10.03
C ASN A 48 18.68 -3.16 9.47
N GLN A 49 19.76 -2.81 10.15
CA GLN A 49 21.14 -3.15 9.73
C GLN A 49 21.42 -4.67 9.65
N GLN A 50 20.62 -5.48 10.32
CA GLN A 50 20.74 -6.95 10.26
C GLN A 50 20.15 -7.55 8.97
N VAL A 51 19.31 -6.80 8.25
CA VAL A 51 18.72 -7.24 6.97
C VAL A 51 19.77 -7.16 5.87
N LYS A 52 20.07 -8.29 5.25
CA LYS A 52 21.04 -8.34 4.15
C LYS A 52 20.44 -7.84 2.85
N LEU A 53 21.20 -7.05 2.09
CA LEU A 53 20.79 -6.54 0.79
C LEU A 53 21.60 -7.19 -0.33
N TYR A 54 20.91 -7.60 -1.39
CA TYR A 54 21.50 -8.09 -2.62
C TYR A 54 20.97 -7.30 -3.81
N PRO A 55 21.84 -6.77 -4.71
CA PRO A 55 21.40 -5.97 -5.83
C PRO A 55 20.80 -6.83 -6.95
N LEU A 56 19.66 -6.41 -7.50
CA LEU A 56 19.16 -6.83 -8.79
C LEU A 56 19.75 -5.96 -9.90
N HIS A 57 19.88 -6.55 -11.09
CA HIS A 57 20.32 -5.79 -12.26
C HIS A 57 19.14 -5.03 -12.88
N ARG A 58 19.36 -3.74 -13.19
CA ARG A 58 18.47 -2.92 -13.98
C ARG A 58 19.24 -2.34 -15.17
N ARG A 59 18.94 -2.85 -16.35
CA ARG A 59 19.41 -2.30 -17.62
C ARG A 59 18.19 -1.85 -18.43
N LYS A 60 18.41 -1.09 -19.49
CA LYS A 60 17.32 -0.61 -20.36
C LYS A 60 16.68 -1.72 -21.20
N ASN A 61 17.21 -2.95 -21.18
CA ASN A 61 16.72 -4.07 -21.99
C ASN A 61 16.04 -5.13 -21.10
N LEU A 62 14.72 -5.17 -21.16
CA LEU A 62 13.85 -6.00 -20.32
C LEU A 62 14.16 -7.51 -20.38
N LEU A 63 14.53 -8.04 -21.56
CA LEU A 63 14.81 -9.46 -21.74
C LEU A 63 16.14 -9.86 -21.10
N TRP A 64 17.19 -9.07 -21.32
CA TRP A 64 18.50 -9.28 -20.71
C TRP A 64 18.44 -9.10 -19.18
N ASP A 65 17.66 -8.15 -18.69
CA ASP A 65 17.46 -7.97 -17.25
C ASP A 65 16.83 -9.21 -16.62
N ARG A 66 15.88 -9.86 -17.26
CA ARG A 66 15.28 -11.10 -16.74
C ARG A 66 16.30 -12.24 -16.69
N ILE A 67 17.11 -12.42 -17.73
CA ILE A 67 18.15 -13.46 -17.77
C ILE A 67 19.20 -13.20 -16.68
N LEU A 68 19.71 -11.98 -16.58
CA LEU A 68 20.70 -11.62 -15.58
C LEU A 68 20.14 -11.76 -14.16
N ASN A 69 18.93 -11.28 -13.92
CA ASN A 69 18.29 -11.41 -12.62
C ASN A 69 17.99 -12.87 -12.25
N PHE A 70 17.67 -13.72 -13.21
CA PHE A 70 17.58 -15.16 -12.93
C PHE A 70 18.88 -15.72 -12.35
N TRP A 71 20.02 -15.39 -12.96
CA TRP A 71 21.34 -15.84 -12.46
C TRP A 71 21.70 -15.24 -11.10
N VAL A 72 21.33 -13.97 -10.86
CA VAL A 72 21.51 -13.35 -9.54
C VAL A 72 20.67 -14.07 -8.48
N ILE A 73 19.37 -14.27 -8.74
CA ILE A 73 18.44 -14.99 -7.85
C ILE A 73 18.97 -16.40 -7.57
N LEU A 74 19.35 -17.14 -8.61
CA LEU A 74 19.90 -18.49 -8.48
C LEU A 74 21.14 -18.51 -7.59
N ASN A 75 22.09 -17.62 -7.82
CA ASN A 75 23.34 -17.54 -7.06
C ASN A 75 23.10 -17.17 -5.60
N VAL A 76 22.18 -16.23 -5.32
CA VAL A 76 21.84 -15.86 -3.94
C VAL A 76 21.17 -17.03 -3.23
N ILE A 77 20.19 -17.69 -3.85
CA ILE A 77 19.53 -18.87 -3.26
C ILE A 77 20.54 -19.99 -2.98
N ARG A 78 21.42 -20.28 -3.94
CA ARG A 78 22.43 -21.33 -3.79
C ARG A 78 23.42 -21.07 -2.66
N LYS A 79 23.87 -19.80 -2.51
CA LYS A 79 24.87 -19.41 -1.50
C LYS A 79 24.24 -19.20 -0.13
N TRP A 80 23.11 -18.50 -0.06
CA TRP A 80 22.51 -18.11 1.22
C TRP A 80 21.57 -19.18 1.80
N LYS A 81 21.02 -20.07 0.94
CA LYS A 81 20.16 -21.21 1.30
C LYS A 81 18.96 -20.79 2.15
N PRO A 82 18.01 -19.98 1.61
CA PRO A 82 16.82 -19.60 2.33
C PRO A 82 15.93 -20.80 2.65
N ASN A 83 15.18 -20.70 3.76
CA ASN A 83 14.12 -21.65 4.09
C ASN A 83 12.83 -21.36 3.31
N ALA A 84 12.57 -20.05 3.01
CA ALA A 84 11.44 -19.61 2.20
C ALA A 84 11.78 -18.35 1.41
N ILE A 85 11.07 -18.16 0.29
CA ILE A 85 11.19 -16.97 -0.57
C ILE A 85 9.82 -16.31 -0.67
N VAL A 86 9.77 -14.97 -0.51
CA VAL A 86 8.57 -14.15 -0.72
C VAL A 86 8.85 -13.16 -1.84
N SER A 87 8.10 -13.25 -2.94
CA SER A 87 8.23 -12.34 -4.07
C SER A 87 7.13 -11.28 -4.03
N PHE A 88 7.51 -10.05 -3.72
CA PHE A 88 6.60 -8.90 -3.71
C PHE A 88 6.20 -8.53 -5.14
N MET A 89 4.93 -8.15 -5.30
CA MET A 89 4.33 -7.75 -6.59
C MET A 89 4.42 -8.80 -7.70
N MET A 90 4.68 -10.07 -7.39
CA MET A 90 4.76 -11.20 -8.33
C MET A 90 5.86 -11.09 -9.39
N LEU A 91 6.61 -10.01 -9.43
CA LEU A 91 7.49 -9.64 -10.56
C LEU A 91 8.54 -10.70 -10.90
N PHE A 92 9.12 -11.32 -9.89
CA PHE A 92 10.18 -12.34 -10.01
C PHE A 92 9.75 -13.70 -9.48
N ALA A 93 8.47 -13.89 -9.14
CA ALA A 93 7.99 -15.11 -8.50
C ALA A 93 8.26 -16.37 -9.33
N SER A 94 8.03 -16.32 -10.65
CA SER A 94 8.31 -17.43 -11.56
C SER A 94 9.81 -17.75 -11.65
N LEU A 95 10.66 -16.73 -11.71
CA LEU A 95 12.12 -16.91 -11.74
C LEU A 95 12.64 -17.46 -10.42
N ALA A 96 12.13 -16.95 -9.31
CA ALA A 96 12.47 -17.42 -7.96
C ALA A 96 12.06 -18.89 -7.78
N LYS A 97 10.87 -19.29 -8.27
CA LYS A 97 10.42 -20.67 -8.19
C LYS A 97 11.29 -21.62 -9.02
N LEU A 98 11.66 -21.21 -10.25
CA LEU A 98 12.57 -21.99 -11.08
C LEU A 98 13.96 -22.11 -10.42
N ALA A 99 14.52 -21.01 -9.95
CA ALA A 99 15.82 -20.97 -9.29
C ALA A 99 15.83 -21.81 -8.00
N SER A 100 14.73 -21.74 -7.20
CA SER A 100 14.58 -22.57 -6.01
C SER A 100 14.61 -24.06 -6.35
N LYS A 101 13.83 -24.49 -7.36
CA LYS A 101 13.81 -25.91 -7.80
C LYS A 101 15.17 -26.42 -8.30
N LEU A 102 15.97 -25.54 -8.89
CA LEU A 102 17.32 -25.89 -9.39
C LEU A 102 18.40 -25.86 -8.29
N THR A 103 18.05 -25.45 -7.06
CA THR A 103 19.03 -25.30 -5.97
C THR A 103 18.57 -26.00 -4.69
N VAL A 104 17.95 -25.27 -3.76
CA VAL A 104 17.59 -25.77 -2.41
C VAL A 104 16.16 -26.30 -2.31
N ASN A 105 15.37 -26.12 -3.36
CA ASN A 105 13.95 -26.50 -3.44
C ASN A 105 13.09 -25.97 -2.27
N CYS A 106 13.39 -24.75 -1.81
CA CYS A 106 12.58 -24.10 -0.77
C CYS A 106 11.25 -23.53 -1.35
N PRO A 107 10.21 -23.38 -0.52
CA PRO A 107 8.94 -22.83 -0.94
C PRO A 107 9.06 -21.37 -1.38
N VAL A 108 8.23 -21.00 -2.38
CA VAL A 108 8.12 -19.65 -2.93
C VAL A 108 6.68 -19.16 -2.84
N ILE A 109 6.49 -18.04 -2.17
CA ILE A 109 5.21 -17.36 -1.98
C ILE A 109 5.20 -16.11 -2.86
N GLY A 110 4.14 -15.93 -3.65
CA GLY A 110 3.85 -14.68 -4.31
C GLY A 110 3.06 -13.77 -3.37
N SER A 111 3.51 -12.53 -3.18
CA SER A 111 2.78 -11.53 -2.40
C SER A 111 2.32 -10.40 -3.33
N ASP A 112 1.02 -10.33 -3.59
CA ASP A 112 0.48 -9.28 -4.46
C ASP A 112 -0.06 -8.11 -3.62
N HIS A 113 0.43 -6.92 -3.90
CA HIS A 113 0.08 -5.68 -3.20
C HIS A 113 -0.85 -4.77 -4.01
N ASN A 114 -1.33 -5.26 -5.16
CA ASN A 114 -2.35 -4.60 -5.97
C ASN A 114 -3.60 -5.47 -6.06
N SER A 115 -4.77 -4.86 -6.14
CA SER A 115 -5.99 -5.62 -6.38
C SER A 115 -5.90 -6.48 -7.64
N PHE A 116 -6.41 -7.70 -7.57
CA PHE A 116 -6.58 -8.59 -8.72
C PHE A 116 -7.71 -8.12 -9.64
N GLU A 117 -8.78 -7.63 -9.06
CA GLU A 117 -9.85 -7.00 -9.79
C GLU A 117 -9.41 -5.62 -10.28
N ARG A 118 -9.74 -5.29 -11.50
CA ARG A 118 -9.41 -4.00 -12.12
C ARG A 118 -10.66 -3.26 -12.55
N PRO A 119 -10.67 -1.92 -12.51
CA PRO A 119 -11.77 -1.13 -13.05
C PRO A 119 -12.01 -1.47 -14.53
N LYS A 120 -13.27 -1.38 -14.97
CA LYS A 120 -13.62 -1.52 -16.39
C LYS A 120 -12.78 -0.54 -17.23
N GLY A 121 -12.23 -1.02 -18.35
CA GLY A 121 -11.38 -0.20 -19.23
C GLY A 121 -9.89 -0.15 -18.84
N CYS A 122 -9.51 -0.58 -17.66
CA CYS A 122 -8.10 -0.62 -17.24
C CYS A 122 -7.39 -1.83 -17.88
N LYS A 123 -6.59 -1.58 -18.93
CA LYS A 123 -5.84 -2.63 -19.65
C LYS A 123 -4.65 -3.12 -18.82
N MET A 124 -4.52 -4.42 -18.66
CA MET A 124 -3.29 -5.05 -18.16
C MET A 124 -2.40 -5.47 -19.33
N SER A 125 -1.09 -5.23 -19.21
CA SER A 125 -0.12 -5.80 -20.14
C SER A 125 -0.17 -7.34 -20.09
N LEU A 126 0.18 -8.00 -21.19
CA LEU A 126 0.24 -9.46 -21.26
C LEU A 126 1.13 -10.03 -20.13
N ARG A 127 2.28 -9.41 -19.89
CA ARG A 127 3.19 -9.78 -18.82
C ARG A 127 2.48 -9.77 -17.46
N LEU A 128 1.81 -8.68 -17.11
CA LEU A 128 1.10 -8.58 -15.83
C LEU A 128 -0.01 -9.62 -15.70
N LYS A 129 -0.69 -9.96 -16.81
CA LYS A 129 -1.67 -11.07 -16.84
C LYS A 129 -1.01 -12.41 -16.52
N VAL A 130 0.15 -12.69 -17.12
CA VAL A 130 0.92 -13.92 -16.85
C VAL A 130 1.36 -13.95 -15.39
N ASP A 131 1.97 -12.88 -14.90
CA ASP A 131 2.47 -12.81 -13.53
C ASP A 131 1.32 -12.98 -12.51
N LYS A 132 0.15 -12.35 -12.72
CA LYS A 132 -1.00 -12.44 -11.80
C LYS A 132 -1.83 -13.71 -11.94
N PHE A 133 -2.04 -14.23 -13.15
CA PHE A 133 -3.05 -15.26 -13.39
C PHE A 133 -2.48 -16.62 -13.84
N LEU A 134 -1.22 -16.72 -14.21
CA LEU A 134 -0.57 -17.97 -14.56
C LEU A 134 0.51 -18.37 -13.53
N THR A 135 1.35 -17.44 -13.11
CA THR A 135 2.43 -17.74 -12.14
C THR A 135 1.92 -18.37 -10.83
N PRO A 136 0.79 -17.95 -10.22
CA PRO A 136 0.34 -18.54 -8.96
C PRO A 136 0.04 -20.04 -9.00
N PHE A 137 -0.20 -20.64 -10.18
CA PHE A 137 -0.49 -22.08 -10.29
C PHE A 137 0.66 -22.99 -9.86
N TRP A 138 1.89 -22.49 -9.91
CA TRP A 138 3.08 -23.27 -9.51
C TRP A 138 3.83 -22.71 -8.31
N LEU A 139 3.30 -21.68 -7.67
CA LEU A 139 3.80 -21.23 -6.38
C LEU A 139 3.26 -22.09 -5.23
N ASP A 140 3.96 -22.07 -4.11
CA ASP A 140 3.56 -22.80 -2.91
C ASP A 140 2.48 -22.07 -2.11
N GLY A 141 2.37 -20.75 -2.31
CA GLY A 141 1.33 -19.91 -1.74
C GLY A 141 1.19 -18.57 -2.48
N LEU A 142 0.03 -17.96 -2.31
CA LEU A 142 -0.26 -16.60 -2.78
C LEU A 142 -0.84 -15.80 -1.63
N THR A 143 -0.27 -14.64 -1.33
CA THR A 143 -0.88 -13.70 -0.41
C THR A 143 -1.52 -12.53 -1.16
N VAL A 144 -2.68 -12.13 -0.68
CA VAL A 144 -3.44 -10.98 -1.14
C VAL A 144 -3.73 -10.06 0.05
N LEU A 145 -3.98 -8.78 -0.19
CA LEU A 145 -4.14 -7.81 0.88
C LEU A 145 -5.53 -7.78 1.51
N THR A 146 -6.56 -8.32 0.82
CA THR A 146 -7.95 -8.18 1.24
C THR A 146 -8.74 -9.46 1.06
N GLN A 147 -9.80 -9.62 1.87
CA GLN A 147 -10.75 -10.70 1.70
C GLN A 147 -11.51 -10.56 0.35
N ALA A 148 -11.72 -9.32 -0.09
CA ALA A 148 -12.33 -9.05 -1.40
C ALA A 148 -11.50 -9.65 -2.54
N ASP A 149 -10.17 -9.48 -2.53
CA ASP A 149 -9.29 -10.11 -3.52
C ASP A 149 -9.26 -11.64 -3.39
N LYS A 150 -9.25 -12.18 -2.17
CA LYS A 150 -9.35 -13.62 -1.95
C LYS A 150 -10.67 -14.19 -2.50
N ASN A 151 -11.79 -13.50 -2.29
CA ASN A 151 -13.09 -13.89 -2.81
C ASN A 151 -13.14 -13.83 -4.34
N TYR A 152 -12.54 -12.77 -4.94
CA TYR A 152 -12.42 -12.65 -6.40
C TYR A 152 -11.63 -13.82 -7.01
N LEU A 153 -10.64 -14.34 -6.29
CA LEU A 153 -9.80 -15.47 -6.72
C LEU A 153 -10.37 -16.84 -6.31
N LYS A 154 -11.52 -16.91 -5.66
CA LYS A 154 -12.10 -18.14 -5.13
C LYS A 154 -12.15 -19.25 -6.18
N GLY A 155 -11.56 -20.40 -5.84
CA GLY A 155 -11.48 -21.57 -6.71
C GLY A 155 -10.45 -21.50 -7.84
N ARG A 156 -9.77 -20.35 -8.06
CA ARG A 156 -8.77 -20.24 -9.13
C ARG A 156 -7.40 -20.77 -8.72
N PHE A 157 -6.95 -20.47 -7.50
CA PHE A 157 -5.64 -20.89 -6.99
C PHE A 157 -5.77 -21.60 -5.66
N LYS A 158 -4.83 -22.54 -5.40
CA LYS A 158 -4.67 -23.17 -4.10
C LYS A 158 -3.87 -22.26 -3.17
N ASN A 159 -4.08 -22.37 -1.87
CA ASN A 159 -3.29 -21.68 -0.83
C ASN A 159 -3.28 -20.14 -0.96
N VAL A 160 -4.45 -19.52 -1.26
CA VAL A 160 -4.60 -18.06 -1.20
C VAL A 160 -4.88 -17.63 0.24
N VAL A 161 -4.01 -16.78 0.79
CA VAL A 161 -4.08 -16.30 2.18
C VAL A 161 -4.21 -14.77 2.17
N VAL A 162 -5.13 -14.22 2.98
CA VAL A 162 -5.18 -12.78 3.23
C VAL A 162 -4.09 -12.41 4.20
N MET A 163 -3.20 -11.51 3.77
CA MET A 163 -2.12 -11.00 4.57
C MET A 163 -2.06 -9.49 4.43
N TYR A 164 -2.47 -8.80 5.49
CA TYR A 164 -2.50 -7.34 5.49
C TYR A 164 -1.10 -6.72 5.46
N ASN A 165 -1.01 -5.49 4.99
CA ASN A 165 0.20 -4.69 5.20
C ASN A 165 0.31 -4.30 6.68
N PRO A 166 1.51 -4.33 7.27
CA PRO A 166 1.72 -3.80 8.61
C PRO A 166 1.51 -2.29 8.62
N LEU A 167 1.01 -1.76 9.74
CA LEU A 167 0.99 -0.32 9.98
C LEU A 167 2.41 0.23 9.98
N THR A 168 2.55 1.36 9.31
CA THR A 168 3.82 2.09 9.27
C THR A 168 4.09 2.84 10.56
N PHE A 169 3.04 3.44 11.11
CA PHE A 169 3.10 4.25 12.33
C PHE A 169 2.28 3.60 13.42
N GLU A 170 2.83 3.55 14.63
CA GLU A 170 2.08 3.13 15.80
C GLU A 170 0.90 4.09 16.03
N PRO A 171 -0.29 3.56 16.35
CA PRO A 171 -1.43 4.40 16.68
C PRO A 171 -1.12 5.34 17.85
N LEU A 172 -1.53 6.60 17.71
CA LEU A 172 -1.38 7.57 18.79
C LEU A 172 -2.17 7.15 20.02
N LYS A 173 -1.58 7.29 21.20
CA LYS A 173 -2.25 7.02 22.48
C LYS A 173 -3.33 8.05 22.80
N ASN A 174 -3.07 9.30 22.43
CA ASN A 174 -3.98 10.42 22.64
C ASN A 174 -4.16 11.19 21.35
N LEU A 175 -5.36 11.71 21.12
CA LEU A 175 -5.66 12.55 19.97
C LEU A 175 -5.02 13.94 20.18
N PRO A 176 -4.09 14.38 19.32
CA PRO A 176 -3.53 15.74 19.42
C PRO A 176 -4.54 16.79 18.95
N ALA A 177 -4.27 18.05 19.24
CA ALA A 177 -4.98 19.14 18.61
C ALA A 177 -4.75 19.10 17.08
N LYS A 178 -5.82 19.22 16.31
CA LYS A 178 -5.80 19.12 14.86
C LYS A 178 -6.06 20.46 14.21
N GLU A 179 -5.35 20.73 13.14
CA GLU A 179 -5.67 21.85 12.25
C GLU A 179 -6.94 21.55 11.43
N ARG A 180 -7.65 22.58 11.02
CA ARG A 180 -8.78 22.47 10.08
C ARG A 180 -8.26 22.19 8.67
N THR A 181 -7.65 21.04 8.51
CA THR A 181 -7.01 20.61 7.28
C THR A 181 -7.57 19.25 6.84
N ILE A 182 -7.95 19.18 5.56
CA ILE A 182 -8.26 17.95 4.85
C ILE A 182 -6.99 17.53 4.11
N LEU A 183 -6.54 16.30 4.31
CA LEU A 183 -5.34 15.77 3.68
C LEU A 183 -5.70 14.64 2.70
N ALA A 184 -5.08 14.64 1.54
CA ALA A 184 -5.04 13.51 0.62
C ALA A 184 -3.59 13.22 0.23
N VAL A 185 -3.22 11.95 0.14
CA VAL A 185 -1.83 11.53 -0.11
C VAL A 185 -1.76 10.49 -1.22
N GLY A 186 -0.85 10.69 -2.18
CA GLY A 186 -0.65 9.69 -3.23
C GLY A 186 0.24 10.19 -4.36
N ARG A 187 0.54 9.29 -5.32
CA ARG A 187 1.29 9.66 -6.53
C ARG A 187 0.44 10.61 -7.39
N LEU A 188 0.94 11.80 -7.62
CA LEU A 188 0.24 12.80 -8.42
C LEU A 188 0.11 12.36 -9.90
N ASP A 189 1.09 11.63 -10.43
CA ASP A 189 1.01 11.06 -11.79
C ASP A 189 -0.11 10.01 -11.95
N ALA A 190 -0.61 9.49 -10.86
CA ALA A 190 -1.76 8.59 -10.82
C ALA A 190 -3.07 9.32 -10.42
N TRP A 191 -3.14 10.64 -10.59
CA TRP A 191 -4.23 11.49 -10.10
C TRP A 191 -5.63 10.96 -10.41
N HIS A 192 -5.85 10.44 -11.62
CA HIS A 192 -7.13 9.86 -12.02
C HIS A 192 -7.46 8.60 -11.19
N TYR A 193 -6.49 7.67 -11.01
CA TYR A 193 -6.70 6.49 -10.18
C TYR A 193 -6.83 6.85 -8.69
N LYS A 194 -6.15 7.90 -8.26
CA LYS A 194 -6.24 8.42 -6.90
C LYS A 194 -7.47 9.30 -6.67
N GLY A 195 -8.21 9.64 -7.74
CA GLY A 195 -9.43 10.43 -7.66
C GLY A 195 -9.22 11.86 -7.15
N PHE A 196 -8.04 12.44 -7.40
CA PHE A 196 -7.78 13.81 -6.96
C PHE A 196 -8.66 14.81 -7.68
N ASP A 197 -9.00 14.56 -8.95
CA ASP A 197 -10.02 15.32 -9.69
C ASP A 197 -11.39 15.26 -9.00
N LEU A 198 -11.83 14.07 -8.58
CA LEU A 198 -13.08 13.90 -7.84
C LEU A 198 -13.07 14.69 -6.52
N LEU A 199 -11.96 14.62 -5.77
CA LEU A 199 -11.81 15.35 -4.51
C LEU A 199 -11.81 16.88 -4.73
N LEU A 200 -11.11 17.36 -5.76
CA LEU A 200 -11.06 18.78 -6.08
C LEU A 200 -12.42 19.31 -6.51
N ASN A 201 -13.16 18.54 -7.31
CA ASN A 201 -14.54 18.90 -7.69
C ASN A 201 -15.47 18.96 -6.46
N ALA A 202 -15.40 17.96 -5.58
CA ALA A 202 -16.18 17.95 -4.35
C ALA A 202 -15.82 19.14 -3.43
N TRP A 203 -14.53 19.47 -3.30
CA TRP A 203 -14.07 20.61 -2.54
C TRP A 203 -14.54 21.95 -3.13
N ASN A 204 -14.54 22.08 -4.45
CA ASN A 204 -15.04 23.30 -5.11
C ASN A 204 -16.51 23.60 -4.76
N LYS A 205 -17.32 22.57 -4.51
CA LYS A 205 -18.74 22.72 -4.13
C LYS A 205 -18.92 23.18 -2.68
N VAL A 206 -18.07 22.71 -1.77
CA VAL A 206 -18.27 22.96 -0.33
C VAL A 206 -17.28 23.96 0.28
N GLY A 207 -16.06 24.06 -0.25
CA GLY A 207 -14.95 24.80 0.37
C GLY A 207 -15.23 26.27 0.61
N ARG A 208 -16.05 26.91 -0.25
CA ARG A 208 -16.45 28.32 -0.07
C ARG A 208 -17.24 28.58 1.22
N ASN A 209 -17.96 27.55 1.72
CA ASN A 209 -18.73 27.63 2.95
C ASN A 209 -17.86 27.35 4.20
N TYR A 210 -16.61 26.94 4.00
CA TYR A 210 -15.66 26.52 5.04
C TYR A 210 -14.28 27.19 4.83
N SER A 211 -14.29 28.53 4.74
CA SER A 211 -13.10 29.35 4.44
C SER A 211 -11.96 29.19 5.47
N ASP A 212 -12.26 28.70 6.65
CA ASP A 212 -11.31 28.37 7.71
C ASP A 212 -10.70 26.96 7.61
N TRP A 213 -11.09 26.19 6.59
CA TRP A 213 -10.52 24.90 6.24
C TRP A 213 -9.63 24.99 5.01
N LYS A 214 -8.64 24.09 4.92
CA LYS A 214 -7.79 23.93 3.75
C LYS A 214 -7.78 22.48 3.27
N LEU A 215 -7.62 22.30 1.96
CA LEU A 215 -7.36 21.01 1.33
C LEU A 215 -5.88 20.94 0.96
N LYS A 216 -5.17 19.93 1.48
CA LYS A 216 -3.79 19.63 1.09
C LYS A 216 -3.74 18.31 0.32
N ILE A 217 -3.11 18.31 -0.85
CA ILE A 217 -2.78 17.10 -1.62
C ILE A 217 -1.28 16.95 -1.63
N VAL A 218 -0.75 15.88 -1.04
CA VAL A 218 0.69 15.66 -0.88
C VAL A 218 1.14 14.46 -1.72
N GLY A 219 2.17 14.64 -2.54
CA GLY A 219 2.69 13.52 -3.31
C GLY A 219 3.77 13.85 -4.31
N HIS A 220 4.32 12.78 -4.92
CA HIS A 220 5.29 12.91 -6.01
C HIS A 220 4.58 12.86 -7.36
N GLY A 221 4.98 13.73 -8.26
CA GLY A 221 4.51 13.77 -9.64
C GLY A 221 5.46 14.55 -10.54
N LYS A 222 5.29 14.34 -11.85
CA LYS A 222 6.03 15.10 -12.86
C LYS A 222 5.56 16.54 -12.88
N PRO A 223 6.42 17.48 -13.31
CA PRO A 223 6.04 18.91 -13.38
C PRO A 223 4.73 19.15 -14.17
N GLU A 224 4.54 18.43 -15.28
CA GLU A 224 3.36 18.57 -16.14
C GLU A 224 2.09 18.16 -15.39
N THR A 225 2.14 17.07 -14.62
CA THR A 225 1.01 16.60 -13.82
C THR A 225 0.70 17.56 -12.68
N VAL A 226 1.72 18.08 -12.01
CA VAL A 226 1.54 19.08 -10.96
C VAL A 226 0.91 20.35 -11.52
N SER A 227 1.37 20.82 -12.70
CA SER A 227 0.78 21.98 -13.38
C SER A 227 -0.67 21.73 -13.78
N TYR A 228 -0.99 20.54 -14.28
CA TYR A 228 -2.37 20.16 -14.59
C TYR A 228 -3.27 20.17 -13.34
N LEU A 229 -2.84 19.54 -12.25
CA LEU A 229 -3.62 19.54 -11.00
C LEU A 229 -3.80 20.96 -10.44
N ARG A 230 -2.79 21.81 -10.56
CA ARG A 230 -2.91 23.23 -10.18
C ARG A 230 -3.91 23.98 -11.05
N SER A 231 -4.01 23.67 -12.34
CA SER A 231 -5.02 24.30 -13.20
C SER A 231 -6.44 23.90 -12.84
N LEU A 232 -6.65 22.73 -12.23
CA LEU A 232 -7.98 22.30 -11.72
C LEU A 232 -8.40 23.07 -10.47
N VAL A 233 -7.46 23.71 -9.78
CA VAL A 233 -7.72 24.49 -8.56
C VAL A 233 -7.67 26.00 -8.79
N ASP A 234 -7.52 26.43 -10.06
CA ASP A 234 -7.55 27.84 -10.41
C ASP A 234 -8.91 28.45 -10.01
N GLY A 235 -8.87 29.49 -9.17
CA GLY A 235 -10.08 30.09 -8.61
C GLY A 235 -10.75 29.31 -7.46
N ILE A 236 -10.16 28.20 -6.99
CA ILE A 236 -10.58 27.49 -5.77
C ILE A 236 -9.68 27.94 -4.62
N GLU A 237 -10.27 28.54 -3.60
CA GLU A 237 -9.55 29.00 -2.42
C GLU A 237 -9.12 27.85 -1.51
N ASN A 238 -8.03 28.07 -0.76
CA ASN A 238 -7.55 27.18 0.30
C ASN A 238 -7.19 25.75 -0.17
N VAL A 239 -6.59 25.60 -1.36
CA VAL A 239 -6.04 24.33 -1.87
C VAL A 239 -4.53 24.42 -2.03
N GLU A 240 -3.83 23.47 -1.46
CA GLU A 240 -2.37 23.32 -1.56
C GLU A 240 -2.00 21.98 -2.21
N ILE A 241 -1.22 22.02 -3.30
CA ILE A 241 -0.63 20.82 -3.90
C ILE A 241 0.87 20.83 -3.58
N LEU A 242 1.27 19.92 -2.71
CA LEU A 242 2.58 19.89 -2.09
C LEU A 242 3.42 18.69 -2.62
N PRO A 243 4.73 18.86 -2.71
CA PRO A 243 5.62 17.76 -3.09
C PRO A 243 5.62 16.64 -2.03
N PHE A 244 6.17 15.50 -2.43
CA PHE A 244 6.45 14.40 -1.49
C PHE A 244 7.29 14.89 -0.29
N THR A 245 6.89 14.47 0.91
CA THR A 245 7.63 14.70 2.15
C THR A 245 8.02 13.38 2.82
N LYS A 246 9.20 13.36 3.45
CA LYS A 246 9.60 12.26 4.33
C LYS A 246 8.87 12.30 5.68
N ASN A 247 8.38 13.49 6.06
CA ASN A 247 7.68 13.75 7.34
C ASN A 247 6.16 13.62 7.19
N ILE A 248 5.68 12.67 6.39
CA ILE A 248 4.25 12.50 6.13
C ILE A 248 3.46 12.19 7.40
N GLN A 249 4.09 11.61 8.41
CA GLN A 249 3.48 11.36 9.71
C GLN A 249 3.01 12.66 10.37
N GLU A 250 3.80 13.72 10.28
CA GLU A 250 3.46 15.05 10.81
C GLU A 250 2.24 15.64 10.08
N GLU A 251 2.15 15.47 8.76
CA GLU A 251 0.97 15.90 7.99
C GLU A 251 -0.30 15.17 8.46
N TYR A 252 -0.23 13.85 8.71
CA TYR A 252 -1.36 13.13 9.30
C TYR A 252 -1.68 13.60 10.71
N GLN A 253 -0.68 13.86 11.56
CA GLN A 253 -0.89 14.31 12.95
C GLN A 253 -1.56 15.68 13.00
N ASN A 254 -1.21 16.57 12.10
CA ASN A 254 -1.76 17.92 12.05
C ASN A 254 -3.14 17.99 11.39
N SER A 255 -3.46 17.10 10.46
CA SER A 255 -4.72 17.15 9.70
C SER A 255 -5.89 16.56 10.47
N ALA A 256 -7.02 17.27 10.50
CA ALA A 256 -8.24 16.79 11.14
C ALA A 256 -8.97 15.71 10.33
N VAL A 257 -8.91 15.80 9.00
CA VAL A 257 -9.61 14.90 8.06
C VAL A 257 -8.63 14.33 7.06
N PHE A 258 -8.82 13.07 6.69
CA PHE A 258 -8.10 12.44 5.58
C PHE A 258 -9.11 11.90 4.56
N VAL A 259 -8.82 12.08 3.27
CA VAL A 259 -9.68 11.60 2.19
C VAL A 259 -8.91 10.67 1.26
N LEU A 260 -9.41 9.44 1.11
CA LEU A 260 -8.98 8.49 0.09
C LEU A 260 -10.04 8.45 -1.03
N SER A 261 -9.91 9.32 -2.00
CA SER A 261 -10.84 9.44 -3.14
C SER A 261 -10.59 8.43 -4.27
N SER A 262 -9.77 7.42 -4.05
CA SER A 262 -9.24 6.54 -5.08
C SER A 262 -10.31 5.74 -5.82
N ARG A 263 -10.23 5.72 -7.15
CA ARG A 263 -11.02 4.84 -8.04
C ARG A 263 -10.52 3.40 -8.04
N TYR A 264 -9.26 3.21 -7.65
CA TYR A 264 -8.61 1.91 -7.62
C TYR A 264 -7.56 1.86 -6.51
N GLU A 265 -7.69 0.88 -5.63
CA GLU A 265 -6.75 0.61 -4.55
C GLU A 265 -6.60 -0.89 -4.29
N GLY A 266 -5.39 -1.31 -3.92
CA GLY A 266 -5.18 -2.66 -3.41
C GLY A 266 -5.62 -2.82 -1.95
N PHE A 267 -5.16 -1.91 -1.09
CA PHE A 267 -5.46 -1.88 0.34
C PHE A 267 -5.78 -0.46 0.82
N GLY A 268 -4.94 0.50 0.44
CA GLY A 268 -5.05 1.87 0.95
C GLY A 268 -4.23 2.05 2.23
N LEU A 269 -2.93 1.70 2.21
CA LEU A 269 -2.06 1.84 3.38
C LEU A 269 -2.10 3.25 3.98
N VAL A 270 -2.14 4.29 3.12
CA VAL A 270 -2.27 5.70 3.54
C VAL A 270 -3.54 5.97 4.35
N LEU A 271 -4.62 5.20 4.15
CA LEU A 271 -5.85 5.30 4.96
C LEU A 271 -5.60 4.79 6.38
N ALA A 272 -4.98 3.62 6.52
CA ALA A 272 -4.62 3.07 7.82
C ALA A 272 -3.57 3.94 8.54
N GLU A 273 -2.63 4.52 7.80
CA GLU A 273 -1.67 5.50 8.32
C GLU A 273 -2.38 6.74 8.90
N ALA A 274 -3.29 7.34 8.14
CA ALA A 274 -4.05 8.50 8.59
C ALA A 274 -4.91 8.21 9.83
N MET A 275 -5.58 7.05 9.85
CA MET A 275 -6.35 6.57 10.99
C MET A 275 -5.47 6.40 12.24
N SER A 276 -4.28 5.81 12.09
CA SER A 276 -3.33 5.60 13.19
C SER A 276 -2.80 6.91 13.79
N GLN A 277 -2.86 7.98 13.02
CA GLN A 277 -2.46 9.32 13.46
C GLN A 277 -3.67 10.23 13.81
N GLY A 278 -4.86 9.65 13.99
CA GLY A 278 -6.04 10.32 14.51
C GLY A 278 -6.75 11.23 13.50
N CYS A 279 -6.66 10.97 12.19
CA CYS A 279 -7.52 11.63 11.22
C CYS A 279 -8.92 11.02 11.22
N ALA A 280 -9.95 11.84 11.07
CA ALA A 280 -11.28 11.38 10.67
C ALA A 280 -11.26 11.09 9.18
N CYS A 281 -11.52 9.84 8.77
CA CYS A 281 -11.27 9.40 7.41
C CYS A 281 -12.55 9.28 6.58
N ILE A 282 -12.49 9.72 5.32
CA ILE A 282 -13.46 9.41 4.26
C ILE A 282 -12.74 8.56 3.22
N ALA A 283 -13.33 7.45 2.79
CA ALA A 283 -12.73 6.59 1.78
C ALA A 283 -13.72 6.13 0.71
N CYS A 284 -13.33 6.24 -0.56
CA CYS A 284 -14.02 5.56 -1.65
C CYS A 284 -13.79 4.05 -1.54
N ASN A 285 -14.88 3.29 -1.48
CA ASN A 285 -14.84 1.85 -1.21
C ASN A 285 -14.74 1.04 -2.52
N TYR A 286 -13.53 0.81 -2.99
CA TYR A 286 -13.29 0.04 -4.20
C TYR A 286 -13.54 -1.46 -3.98
N GLY A 287 -14.69 -1.94 -4.46
CA GLY A 287 -15.04 -3.36 -4.41
C GLY A 287 -14.98 -3.96 -3.00
N GLY A 288 -15.30 -3.19 -1.96
CA GLY A 288 -15.33 -3.65 -0.57
C GLY A 288 -13.98 -3.67 0.14
N ARG A 289 -12.89 -3.21 -0.49
CA ARG A 289 -11.54 -3.29 0.09
C ARG A 289 -11.33 -2.32 1.25
N GLN A 290 -11.85 -1.11 1.13
CA GLN A 290 -11.72 -0.11 2.19
C GLN A 290 -12.63 -0.41 3.39
N SER A 291 -13.71 -1.16 3.20
CA SER A 291 -14.55 -1.66 4.31
C SER A 291 -13.86 -2.71 5.18
N GLU A 292 -12.70 -3.22 4.79
CA GLU A 292 -11.85 -4.01 5.69
C GLU A 292 -11.06 -3.15 6.70
N ILE A 293 -10.90 -1.86 6.41
CA ILE A 293 -10.23 -0.89 7.29
C ILE A 293 -11.26 -0.02 8.01
N VAL A 294 -12.27 0.46 7.27
CA VAL A 294 -13.29 1.40 7.75
C VAL A 294 -14.64 0.70 7.89
N THR A 295 -15.24 0.84 9.05
CA THR A 295 -16.66 0.55 9.30
C THR A 295 -17.42 1.88 9.19
N ASP A 296 -18.28 2.02 8.16
CA ASP A 296 -18.98 3.27 7.85
C ASP A 296 -19.77 3.80 9.03
N GLY A 297 -19.61 5.09 9.32
CA GLY A 297 -20.23 5.79 10.44
C GLY A 297 -19.67 5.45 11.83
N VAL A 298 -18.72 4.49 11.94
CA VAL A 298 -18.15 4.05 13.22
C VAL A 298 -16.74 4.58 13.41
N ASN A 299 -15.81 4.26 12.52
CA ASN A 299 -14.40 4.66 12.60
C ASN A 299 -13.92 5.42 11.37
N GLY A 300 -14.84 5.80 10.49
CA GLY A 300 -14.64 6.57 9.27
C GLY A 300 -15.92 6.60 8.45
N LEU A 301 -15.89 7.24 7.30
CA LEU A 301 -17.01 7.32 6.37
C LEU A 301 -16.63 6.65 5.04
N LEU A 302 -17.55 5.89 4.47
CA LEU A 302 -17.37 5.28 3.15
C LEU A 302 -18.24 5.98 2.11
N CYS A 303 -17.74 6.10 0.90
CA CYS A 303 -18.51 6.52 -0.28
C CYS A 303 -18.26 5.56 -1.44
N ASN A 304 -19.16 5.58 -2.42
CA ASN A 304 -18.97 4.81 -3.63
C ASN A 304 -17.83 5.38 -4.47
N VAL A 305 -17.22 4.55 -5.29
CA VAL A 305 -16.23 4.99 -6.27
C VAL A 305 -16.92 5.80 -7.37
N ASP A 306 -16.31 6.89 -7.80
CA ASP A 306 -16.84 7.83 -8.81
C ASP A 306 -18.17 8.52 -8.43
N ASP A 307 -18.52 8.53 -7.17
CA ASP A 307 -19.71 9.19 -6.64
C ASP A 307 -19.34 10.54 -6.03
N GLU A 308 -19.27 11.56 -6.87
CA GLU A 308 -18.90 12.91 -6.46
C GLU A 308 -19.91 13.52 -5.47
N GLU A 309 -21.22 13.25 -5.67
CA GLU A 309 -22.27 13.79 -4.80
C GLU A 309 -22.17 13.18 -3.40
N MET A 310 -21.95 11.86 -3.31
CA MET A 310 -21.76 11.21 -2.03
C MET A 310 -20.49 11.68 -1.33
N LEU A 311 -19.37 11.84 -2.05
CA LEU A 311 -18.13 12.39 -1.50
C LEU A 311 -18.34 13.81 -1.00
N THR A 312 -19.02 14.65 -1.75
CA THR A 312 -19.38 16.04 -1.37
C THR A 312 -20.19 16.05 -0.08
N SER A 313 -21.25 15.23 0.00
CA SER A 313 -22.12 15.13 1.18
C SER A 313 -21.36 14.63 2.42
N LYS A 314 -20.46 13.64 2.27
CA LYS A 314 -19.63 13.14 3.38
C LYS A 314 -18.58 14.18 3.83
N LEU A 315 -18.02 14.96 2.90
CA LEU A 315 -17.15 16.10 3.23
C LEU A 315 -17.94 17.15 4.04
N GLU A 316 -19.08 17.60 3.55
CA GLU A 316 -19.89 18.57 4.25
C GLU A 316 -20.27 18.10 5.66
N LEU A 317 -20.71 16.86 5.79
CA LEU A 317 -21.04 16.23 7.06
C LEU A 317 -19.87 16.30 8.06
N ILE A 318 -18.67 15.87 7.64
CA ILE A 318 -17.50 15.79 8.53
C ILE A 318 -16.95 17.18 8.89
N LEU A 319 -17.12 18.17 8.02
CA LEU A 319 -16.72 19.54 8.28
C LEU A 319 -17.66 20.23 9.25
N LYS A 320 -18.96 20.03 9.09
CA LYS A 320 -20.02 20.63 9.92
C LYS A 320 -20.08 20.02 11.32
N GLU A 321 -20.09 18.69 11.42
CA GLU A 321 -20.37 17.96 12.66
C GLU A 321 -19.08 17.66 13.44
N ALA A 322 -18.63 18.61 14.26
CA ALA A 322 -17.39 18.48 15.06
C ALA A 322 -17.43 17.29 16.03
N ALA A 323 -18.58 17.01 16.65
CA ALA A 323 -18.73 15.89 17.56
C ALA A 323 -18.55 14.53 16.84
N LEU A 324 -19.18 14.37 15.66
CA LEU A 324 -19.00 13.18 14.81
C LEU A 324 -17.54 13.03 14.40
N ARG A 325 -16.90 14.10 13.93
CA ARG A 325 -15.49 14.09 13.52
C ARG A 325 -14.60 13.61 14.66
N THR A 326 -14.75 14.14 15.87
CA THR A 326 -13.98 13.72 17.06
C THR A 326 -14.25 12.26 17.42
N GLN A 327 -15.50 11.82 17.35
CA GLN A 327 -15.86 10.42 17.60
C GLN A 327 -15.16 9.48 16.58
N LEU A 328 -15.21 9.80 15.28
CA LEU A 328 -14.55 9.02 14.25
C LEU A 328 -13.03 8.96 14.45
N GLN A 329 -12.40 10.06 14.84
CA GLN A 329 -10.97 10.13 15.16
C GLN A 329 -10.58 9.17 16.31
N HIS A 330 -11.32 9.20 17.42
CA HIS A 330 -11.07 8.30 18.55
C HIS A 330 -11.28 6.82 18.18
N ASN A 331 -12.34 6.54 17.42
CA ASN A 331 -12.65 5.18 16.99
C ASN A 331 -11.61 4.65 15.98
N ALA A 332 -11.11 5.52 15.09
CA ALA A 332 -10.05 5.20 14.15
C ALA A 332 -8.78 4.69 14.85
N LEU A 333 -8.34 5.36 15.90
CA LEU A 333 -7.16 4.97 16.67
C LEU A 333 -7.28 3.57 17.29
N ARG A 334 -8.50 3.11 17.61
CA ARG A 334 -8.77 1.82 18.28
C ARG A 334 -9.05 0.67 17.33
N ALA A 335 -9.25 0.94 16.03
CA ALA A 335 -9.73 -0.05 15.07
C ALA A 335 -8.61 -0.81 14.32
N LEU A 336 -7.35 -0.56 14.64
CA LEU A 336 -6.22 -0.94 13.80
C LEU A 336 -5.39 -2.12 14.31
N ASP A 337 -5.77 -2.77 15.42
CA ASP A 337 -5.00 -3.84 16.06
C ASP A 337 -4.60 -4.96 15.11
N LYS A 338 -5.53 -5.38 14.23
CA LYS A 338 -5.28 -6.45 13.24
C LYS A 338 -4.23 -6.09 12.18
N PHE A 339 -3.88 -4.81 12.06
CA PHE A 339 -2.86 -4.29 11.16
C PHE A 339 -1.57 -3.92 11.91
N SER A 340 -1.56 -4.02 13.25
CA SER A 340 -0.35 -3.73 14.02
C SER A 340 0.81 -4.56 13.48
N ARG A 341 2.00 -3.96 13.49
CA ARG A 341 3.22 -4.60 12.98
C ARG A 341 3.43 -5.96 13.62
N LYS A 342 3.22 -6.05 14.94
CA LYS A 342 3.35 -7.32 15.67
C LYS A 342 2.40 -8.39 15.14
N VAL A 343 1.10 -8.10 15.04
CA VAL A 343 0.08 -9.07 14.58
C VAL A 343 0.35 -9.51 13.15
N VAL A 344 0.73 -8.60 12.25
CA VAL A 344 1.04 -8.96 10.86
C VAL A 344 2.30 -9.80 10.77
N VAL A 345 3.36 -9.46 11.51
CA VAL A 345 4.60 -10.24 11.55
C VAL A 345 4.35 -11.64 12.11
N ASP A 346 3.61 -11.78 13.21
CA ASP A 346 3.27 -13.07 13.81
C ASP A 346 2.51 -13.96 12.81
N ARG A 347 1.55 -13.40 12.07
CA ARG A 347 0.82 -14.11 11.01
C ARG A 347 1.72 -14.54 9.84
N TRP A 348 2.71 -13.72 9.48
CA TRP A 348 3.70 -14.12 8.47
C TRP A 348 4.60 -15.24 8.97
N ILE A 349 5.03 -15.23 10.23
CA ILE A 349 5.81 -16.31 10.85
C ILE A 349 5.01 -17.60 10.80
N GLU A 350 3.74 -17.58 11.22
CA GLU A 350 2.84 -18.74 11.16
C GLU A 350 2.70 -19.31 9.74
N LEU A 351 2.44 -18.44 8.75
CA LEU A 351 2.32 -18.84 7.35
C LEU A 351 3.62 -19.48 6.82
N LEU A 352 4.76 -18.82 7.07
CA LEU A 352 6.07 -19.30 6.62
C LEU A 352 6.43 -20.63 7.27
N THR A 353 6.23 -20.79 8.57
CA THR A 353 6.48 -22.06 9.29
C THR A 353 5.63 -23.19 8.69
N LYS A 354 4.33 -22.97 8.54
CA LYS A 354 3.40 -23.96 7.96
C LYS A 354 3.77 -24.38 6.53
N ILE A 355 4.35 -23.46 5.74
CA ILE A 355 4.73 -23.76 4.35
C ILE A 355 6.09 -24.47 4.28
N VAL A 356 7.02 -24.15 5.19
CA VAL A 356 8.35 -24.78 5.26
C VAL A 356 8.28 -26.21 5.80
N GLU A 357 7.32 -26.51 6.68
CA GLU A 357 7.13 -27.84 7.29
C GLU A 357 6.38 -28.83 6.38
N LYS A 358 5.84 -28.40 5.24
CA LYS A 358 5.19 -29.26 4.23
C LYS A 358 6.19 -29.83 3.23
#